data_7e3b9e0233c22c38a0c589257bcb34f7
#
_entry.id   7e3b9e0233c22c38a0c589257bcb34f7
#
_cell.length_a   1.000
_cell.length_b   1.000
_cell.length_c   1.000
_cell.angle_alpha   90.00
_cell.angle_beta   90.00
_cell.angle_gamma   90.00
#
_symmetry.space_group_name_H-M   'P 1'
#
loop_
_entity.id
_entity.type
_entity.pdbx_description
1 polymer ?
#
loop_
_entity_poly.entity_id
_entity_poly.type
_entity_poly.pdbx_seq_one_letter_code
_entity_poly.pdbx_strand_id
1 'polypeptide(L)'
;MQQFIIVLLVAKVGFIPNDTTTQLKLIERGLHREDMALAVLIDFPVQIFFGYYAARWSQGASKLKPWRLAFVLRLLCSALSMSVVYYFPQGGLTTGYFYVVLITMVASSMAKTVQFVGMTAFVTQIADPVIGGTYMTLLNTLSNFGGTWPVYFIMRAVDYFTSATCLMPAGMGDSYA
;
A
#
# COMPACT_ATOMS: atom_id res chain seq x y z
N MET A 1 -22.14 -14.33 -6.96
CA MET A 1 -21.76 -13.96 -5.58
C MET A 1 -20.45 -14.58 -5.13
N GLN A 2 -20.31 -15.90 -5.12
CA GLN A 2 -19.07 -16.58 -4.64
C GLN A 2 -17.80 -16.11 -5.34
N GLN A 3 -17.79 -16.00 -6.68
CA GLN A 3 -16.64 -15.51 -7.45
C GLN A 3 -16.23 -14.08 -7.05
N PHE A 4 -17.21 -13.22 -6.79
CA PHE A 4 -16.95 -11.84 -6.37
C PHE A 4 -16.30 -11.76 -4.98
N ILE A 5 -16.76 -12.61 -4.04
CA ILE A 5 -16.15 -12.72 -2.71
C ILE A 5 -14.69 -13.19 -2.80
N ILE A 6 -14.42 -14.20 -3.64
CA ILE A 6 -13.04 -14.69 -3.87
C ILE A 6 -12.17 -13.58 -4.44
N VAL A 7 -12.67 -12.81 -5.41
CA VAL A 7 -11.94 -11.67 -5.97
C VAL A 7 -11.64 -10.62 -4.89
N LEU A 8 -12.60 -10.29 -4.03
CA LEU A 8 -12.37 -9.36 -2.90
C LEU A 8 -11.27 -9.83 -1.95
N LEU A 9 -11.23 -11.13 -1.66
CA LEU A 9 -10.26 -11.71 -0.74
C LEU A 9 -8.84 -11.78 -1.32
N VAL A 10 -8.71 -11.96 -2.64
CA VAL A 10 -7.42 -12.22 -3.29
C VAL A 10 -6.86 -10.99 -4.00
N ALA A 11 -7.71 -10.06 -4.47
CA ALA A 11 -7.29 -8.91 -5.28
C ALA A 11 -6.22 -8.03 -4.61
N LYS A 12 -6.17 -7.98 -3.29
CA LYS A 12 -5.21 -7.17 -2.54
C LYS A 12 -3.86 -7.86 -2.29
N VAL A 13 -3.77 -9.17 -2.44
CA VAL A 13 -2.55 -9.95 -2.11
C VAL A 13 -1.32 -9.42 -2.83
N GLY A 14 -1.45 -9.03 -4.11
CA GLY A 14 -0.34 -8.49 -4.89
C GLY A 14 0.20 -7.13 -4.43
N PHE A 15 -0.56 -6.37 -3.64
CA PHE A 15 -0.17 -5.02 -3.20
C PHE A 15 0.27 -4.96 -1.74
N ILE A 16 -0.12 -5.95 -0.94
CA ILE A 16 0.16 -5.98 0.49
C ILE A 16 1.67 -5.92 0.79
N PRO A 17 2.56 -6.62 0.05
CA PRO A 17 3.99 -6.47 0.26
C PRO A 17 4.45 -5.02 0.13
N ASN A 18 3.95 -4.31 -0.89
CA ASN A 18 4.28 -2.90 -1.06
C ASN A 18 3.72 -2.03 0.07
N ASP A 19 2.47 -2.25 0.47
CA ASP A 19 1.80 -1.44 1.50
C ASP A 19 2.40 -1.65 2.90
N THR A 20 2.96 -2.83 3.19
CA THR A 20 3.44 -3.20 4.53
C THR A 20 4.95 -3.15 4.67
N THR A 21 5.70 -3.64 3.66
CA THR A 21 7.14 -3.84 3.80
C THR A 21 7.98 -2.73 3.21
N THR A 22 7.48 -1.96 2.24
CA THR A 22 8.26 -0.88 1.62
C THR A 22 8.69 0.18 2.62
N GLN A 23 7.76 0.66 3.45
CA GLN A 23 8.07 1.66 4.49
C GLN A 23 9.05 1.12 5.53
N LEU A 24 8.84 -0.13 5.97
CA LEU A 24 9.72 -0.78 6.92
C LEU A 24 11.15 -0.88 6.38
N LYS A 25 11.29 -1.36 5.13
CA LYS A 25 12.59 -1.50 4.47
C LYS A 25 13.28 -0.17 4.20
N LEU A 26 12.55 0.89 3.89
CA LEU A 26 13.11 2.24 3.73
C LEU A 26 13.68 2.76 5.06
N ILE A 27 12.98 2.54 6.18
CA ILE A 27 13.47 2.91 7.52
C ILE A 27 14.70 2.08 7.89
N GLU A 28 14.70 0.77 7.64
CA GLU A 28 15.87 -0.10 7.86
C GLU A 28 17.10 0.34 7.03
N ARG A 29 16.88 0.91 5.84
CA ARG A 29 17.92 1.44 4.96
C ARG A 29 18.44 2.82 5.34
N GLY A 30 17.83 3.49 6.34
CA GLY A 30 18.29 4.77 6.86
C GLY A 30 17.40 5.97 6.52
N LEU A 31 16.17 5.75 6.06
CA LEU A 31 15.19 6.83 5.95
C LEU A 31 14.74 7.24 7.36
N HIS A 32 14.89 8.53 7.70
CA HIS A 32 14.46 9.03 8.99
C HIS A 32 12.93 9.01 9.12
N ARG A 33 12.44 8.71 10.33
CA ARG A 33 11.00 8.69 10.62
C ARG A 33 10.34 10.05 10.41
N GLU A 34 11.10 11.12 10.61
CA GLU A 34 10.66 12.51 10.38
C GLU A 34 10.38 12.77 8.90
N ASP A 35 11.25 12.29 7.99
CA ASP A 35 11.06 12.41 6.54
C ASP A 35 9.83 11.61 6.08
N MET A 36 9.58 10.46 6.70
CA MET A 36 8.36 9.68 6.45
C MET A 36 7.10 10.44 6.90
N ALA A 37 7.16 11.10 8.06
CA ALA A 37 6.04 11.93 8.54
C ALA A 37 5.75 13.11 7.62
N LEU A 38 6.79 13.76 7.10
CA LEU A 38 6.66 14.83 6.08
C LEU A 38 6.03 14.30 4.79
N ALA A 39 6.44 13.12 4.34
CA ALA A 39 5.85 12.49 3.15
C ALA A 39 4.34 12.24 3.32
N VAL A 40 3.92 11.73 4.49
CA VAL A 40 2.50 11.51 4.80
C VAL A 40 1.73 12.83 4.89
N LEU A 41 2.33 13.90 5.43
CA LEU A 41 1.71 15.22 5.51
C LEU A 41 1.45 15.80 4.11
N ILE A 42 2.37 15.61 3.17
CA ILE A 42 2.20 16.03 1.78
C ILE A 42 1.17 15.17 1.04
N ASP A 43 1.15 13.86 1.32
CA ASP A 43 0.24 12.91 0.69
C ASP A 43 -1.23 13.15 1.07
N PHE A 44 -1.51 13.60 2.29
CA PHE A 44 -2.87 13.79 2.79
C PHE A 44 -3.74 14.75 1.94
N PRO A 45 -3.32 16.00 1.62
CA PRO A 45 -4.10 16.88 0.76
C PRO A 45 -4.24 16.34 -0.68
N VAL A 46 -3.21 15.65 -1.17
CA VAL A 46 -3.24 14.99 -2.49
C VAL A 46 -4.30 13.90 -2.52
N GLN A 47 -4.40 13.07 -1.49
CA GLN A 47 -5.45 12.04 -1.39
C GLN A 47 -6.86 12.63 -1.40
N ILE A 48 -7.10 13.75 -0.71
CA ILE A 48 -8.41 14.43 -0.70
C ILE A 48 -8.77 14.88 -2.12
N PHE A 49 -7.84 15.55 -2.80
CA PHE A 49 -8.03 16.06 -4.15
C PHE A 49 -8.34 14.92 -5.14
N PHE A 50 -7.50 13.89 -5.15
CA PHE A 50 -7.70 12.74 -6.03
C PHE A 50 -8.90 11.89 -5.65
N GLY A 51 -9.27 11.81 -4.38
CA GLY A 51 -10.50 11.17 -3.91
C GLY A 51 -11.74 11.82 -4.49
N TYR A 52 -11.79 13.14 -4.53
CA TYR A 52 -12.87 13.89 -5.15
C TYR A 52 -13.00 13.60 -6.67
N TYR A 53 -11.88 13.66 -7.40
CA TYR A 53 -11.87 13.35 -8.83
C TYR A 53 -12.22 11.88 -9.12
N ALA A 54 -11.72 10.95 -8.32
CA ALA A 54 -12.03 9.53 -8.43
C ALA A 54 -13.52 9.26 -8.21
N ALA A 55 -14.13 9.92 -7.23
CA ALA A 55 -15.57 9.81 -6.97
C ALA A 55 -16.38 10.29 -8.17
N ARG A 56 -16.03 11.43 -8.76
CA ARG A 56 -16.69 11.98 -9.94
C ARG A 56 -16.50 11.08 -11.18
N TRP A 57 -15.32 10.53 -11.37
CA TRP A 57 -15.02 9.60 -12.46
C TRP A 57 -15.76 8.27 -12.32
N SER A 58 -15.94 7.79 -11.10
CA SER A 58 -16.64 6.54 -10.80
C SER A 58 -18.17 6.63 -10.96
N GLN A 59 -18.73 7.85 -11.11
CA GLN A 59 -20.15 8.05 -11.39
C GLN A 59 -20.53 7.86 -12.87
N GLY A 60 -19.55 7.72 -13.77
CA GLY A 60 -19.77 7.54 -15.21
C GLY A 60 -20.37 6.17 -15.59
N ALA A 61 -20.67 5.99 -16.89
CA ALA A 61 -21.29 4.79 -17.45
C ALA A 61 -20.52 3.47 -17.21
N SER A 62 -19.23 3.54 -16.91
CA SER A 62 -18.37 2.36 -16.71
C SER A 62 -17.64 2.44 -15.37
N LYS A 63 -18.34 2.13 -14.29
CA LYS A 63 -17.84 2.26 -12.90
C LYS A 63 -16.61 1.41 -12.56
N LEU A 64 -16.41 0.29 -13.27
CA LEU A 64 -15.24 -0.57 -13.09
C LEU A 64 -14.00 -0.12 -13.87
N LYS A 65 -14.12 0.80 -14.82
CA LYS A 65 -12.94 1.31 -15.57
C LYS A 65 -11.93 2.00 -14.68
N PRO A 66 -12.31 2.94 -13.78
CA PRO A 66 -11.36 3.56 -12.86
C PRO A 66 -10.67 2.54 -11.98
N TRP A 67 -11.41 1.56 -11.46
CA TRP A 67 -10.86 0.50 -10.62
C TRP A 67 -9.81 -0.35 -11.36
N ARG A 68 -10.12 -0.78 -12.61
CA ARG A 68 -9.16 -1.58 -13.40
C ARG A 68 -7.89 -0.81 -13.73
N LEU A 69 -8.03 0.47 -14.12
CA LEU A 69 -6.87 1.33 -14.39
C LEU A 69 -6.02 1.52 -13.14
N ALA A 70 -6.66 1.83 -12.03
CA ALA A 70 -5.98 1.98 -10.73
C ALA A 70 -5.30 0.68 -10.29
N PHE A 71 -5.89 -0.48 -10.59
CA PHE A 71 -5.30 -1.79 -10.30
C PHE A 71 -3.97 -1.98 -11.04
N VAL A 72 -3.95 -1.73 -12.36
CA VAL A 72 -2.72 -1.84 -13.17
C VAL A 72 -1.68 -0.81 -12.72
N LEU A 73 -2.11 0.45 -12.52
CA LEU A 73 -1.22 1.51 -12.04
C LEU A 73 -0.59 1.15 -10.69
N ARG A 74 -1.36 0.57 -9.79
CA ARG A 74 -0.88 0.14 -8.48
C ARG A 74 0.14 -1.00 -8.56
N LEU A 75 -0.03 -1.95 -9.49
CA LEU A 75 0.98 -2.98 -9.75
C LEU A 75 2.29 -2.35 -10.26
N LEU A 76 2.21 -1.39 -11.18
CA LEU A 76 3.38 -0.66 -11.67
C LEU A 76 4.07 0.12 -10.53
N CYS A 77 3.30 0.84 -9.71
CA CYS A 77 3.85 1.54 -8.53
C CYS A 77 4.50 0.57 -7.54
N SER A 78 3.94 -0.64 -7.34
CA SER A 78 4.55 -1.66 -6.49
C SER A 78 5.91 -2.12 -7.04
N ALA A 79 6.02 -2.35 -8.34
CA ALA A 79 7.29 -2.69 -8.99
C ALA A 79 8.31 -1.54 -8.90
N LEU A 80 7.86 -0.29 -9.07
CA LEU A 80 8.72 0.90 -8.91
C LEU A 80 9.20 1.03 -7.45
N SER A 81 8.32 0.85 -6.47
CA SER A 81 8.69 0.88 -5.05
C SER A 81 9.74 -0.17 -4.70
N MET A 82 9.61 -1.38 -5.26
CA MET A 82 10.61 -2.43 -5.09
C MET A 82 11.96 -2.00 -5.68
N SER A 83 11.98 -1.39 -6.86
CA SER A 83 13.20 -0.87 -7.48
C SER A 83 13.82 0.25 -6.64
N VAL A 84 13.01 1.15 -6.11
CA VAL A 84 13.46 2.23 -5.22
C VAL A 84 14.11 1.66 -3.95
N VAL A 85 13.54 0.66 -3.32
CA VAL A 85 14.14 0.02 -2.14
C VAL A 85 15.44 -0.71 -2.50
N TYR A 86 15.49 -1.36 -3.65
CA TYR A 86 16.68 -2.11 -4.10
C TYR A 86 17.88 -1.21 -4.36
N TYR A 87 17.67 -0.08 -5.06
CA TYR A 87 18.72 0.88 -5.42
C TYR A 87 18.97 1.95 -4.34
N PHE A 88 18.55 1.72 -3.11
CA PHE A 88 18.76 2.67 -2.03
C PHE A 88 20.25 2.95 -1.82
N PRO A 89 20.72 4.23 -1.85
CA PRO A 89 22.12 4.58 -1.73
C PRO A 89 22.68 4.25 -0.34
N GLN A 90 23.80 3.52 -0.30
CA GLN A 90 24.45 3.10 0.96
C GLN A 90 25.14 4.25 1.71
N GLY A 91 25.31 5.41 1.07
CA GLY A 91 25.99 6.58 1.63
C GLY A 91 25.09 7.58 2.36
N GLY A 92 23.83 7.24 2.63
CA GLY A 92 22.85 8.13 3.25
C GLY A 92 21.85 8.74 2.26
N LEU A 93 20.81 9.35 2.81
CA LEU A 93 19.72 9.92 2.02
C LEU A 93 20.18 11.19 1.30
N THR A 94 20.30 11.11 -0.01
CA THR A 94 20.51 12.30 -0.83
C THR A 94 19.16 13.00 -1.06
N THR A 95 19.12 14.34 -1.02
CA THR A 95 17.89 15.13 -1.23
C THR A 95 17.14 14.74 -2.50
N GLY A 96 17.85 14.45 -3.60
CA GLY A 96 17.24 13.97 -4.84
C GLY A 96 16.55 12.61 -4.70
N TYR A 97 17.13 11.71 -3.92
CA TYR A 97 16.54 10.39 -3.68
C TYR A 97 15.29 10.46 -2.79
N PHE A 98 15.26 11.37 -1.84
CA PHE A 98 14.07 11.65 -1.03
C PHE A 98 12.86 12.03 -1.90
N TYR A 99 13.07 12.89 -2.92
CA TYR A 99 12.00 13.23 -3.86
C TYR A 99 11.51 12.04 -4.66
N VAL A 100 12.39 11.12 -5.07
CA VAL A 100 11.99 9.88 -5.77
C VAL A 100 11.12 9.01 -4.87
N VAL A 101 11.50 8.82 -3.62
CA VAL A 101 10.71 8.09 -2.62
C VAL A 101 9.35 8.76 -2.44
N LEU A 102 9.32 10.07 -2.24
CA LEU A 102 8.11 10.85 -2.05
C LEU A 102 7.13 10.71 -3.23
N ILE A 103 7.62 10.90 -4.45
CA ILE A 103 6.80 10.78 -5.67
C ILE A 103 6.23 9.36 -5.81
N THR A 104 7.04 8.34 -5.54
CA THR A 104 6.60 6.94 -5.62
C THR A 104 5.53 6.62 -4.56
N MET A 105 5.69 7.13 -3.33
CA MET A 105 4.71 6.98 -2.26
C MET A 105 3.39 7.68 -2.60
N VAL A 106 3.44 8.93 -3.06
CA VAL A 106 2.26 9.71 -3.48
C VAL A 106 1.55 9.03 -4.64
N ALA A 107 2.26 8.58 -5.68
CA ALA A 107 1.67 7.88 -6.82
C ALA A 107 0.97 6.57 -6.40
N SER A 108 1.58 5.79 -5.51
CA SER A 108 0.98 4.58 -4.95
C SER A 108 -0.28 4.88 -4.15
N SER A 109 -0.25 5.93 -3.35
CA SER A 109 -1.36 6.40 -2.52
C SER A 109 -2.55 6.89 -3.39
N MET A 110 -2.28 7.64 -4.46
CA MET A 110 -3.28 8.06 -5.45
C MET A 110 -3.97 6.84 -6.09
N ALA A 111 -3.20 5.87 -6.56
CA ALA A 111 -3.73 4.65 -7.16
C ALA A 111 -4.59 3.86 -6.16
N LYS A 112 -4.18 3.79 -4.88
CA LYS A 112 -4.93 3.18 -3.78
C LYS A 112 -6.26 3.88 -3.53
N THR A 113 -6.26 5.21 -3.52
CA THR A 113 -7.46 6.04 -3.32
C THR A 113 -8.46 5.84 -4.47
N VAL A 114 -8.01 5.88 -5.73
CA VAL A 114 -8.88 5.65 -6.90
C VAL A 114 -9.46 4.23 -6.87
N GLN A 115 -8.65 3.23 -6.52
CA GLN A 115 -9.10 1.84 -6.40
C GLN A 115 -10.16 1.67 -5.30
N PHE A 116 -9.95 2.29 -4.14
CA PHE A 116 -10.88 2.25 -3.01
C PHE A 116 -12.21 2.92 -3.36
N VAL A 117 -12.18 4.13 -3.90
CA VAL A 117 -13.37 4.89 -4.30
C VAL A 117 -14.15 4.16 -5.42
N GLY A 118 -13.45 3.65 -6.43
CA GLY A 118 -14.06 2.88 -7.52
C GLY A 118 -14.75 1.60 -7.02
N MET A 119 -14.14 0.91 -6.06
CA MET A 119 -14.73 -0.27 -5.44
C MET A 119 -15.96 0.07 -4.62
N THR A 120 -15.89 1.11 -3.79
CA THR A 120 -17.02 1.58 -2.98
C THR A 120 -18.20 2.00 -3.87
N ALA A 121 -17.96 2.75 -4.94
CA ALA A 121 -18.98 3.15 -5.88
C ALA A 121 -19.65 1.94 -6.58
N PHE A 122 -18.88 0.91 -6.91
CA PHE A 122 -19.42 -0.32 -7.49
C PHE A 122 -20.28 -1.09 -6.47
N VAL A 123 -19.79 -1.26 -5.24
CA VAL A 123 -20.53 -1.95 -4.16
C VAL A 123 -21.85 -1.25 -3.85
N THR A 124 -21.86 0.10 -3.81
CA THR A 124 -23.07 0.89 -3.59
C THR A 124 -24.13 0.64 -4.69
N GLN A 125 -23.69 0.36 -5.91
CA GLN A 125 -24.61 0.13 -7.02
C GLN A 125 -25.26 -1.25 -6.99
N ILE A 126 -24.54 -2.28 -6.51
CA ILE A 126 -25.05 -3.65 -6.44
C ILE A 126 -25.79 -3.96 -5.14
N ALA A 127 -25.70 -3.06 -4.15
CA ALA A 127 -26.40 -3.20 -2.88
C ALA A 127 -27.90 -3.06 -3.08
N ASP A 128 -28.67 -4.01 -2.51
CA ASP A 128 -30.13 -3.95 -2.51
C ASP A 128 -30.62 -2.73 -1.70
N PRO A 129 -31.53 -1.90 -2.21
CA PRO A 129 -32.04 -0.75 -1.49
C PRO A 129 -32.67 -1.07 -0.13
N VAL A 130 -33.25 -2.27 0.02
CA VAL A 130 -33.95 -2.69 1.24
C VAL A 130 -33.00 -3.08 2.37
N ILE A 131 -31.89 -3.77 2.01
CA ILE A 131 -30.90 -4.29 2.97
C ILE A 131 -29.50 -3.70 2.73
N GLY A 132 -29.44 -2.56 2.00
CA GLY A 132 -28.20 -1.97 1.50
C GLY A 132 -27.15 -1.72 2.56
N GLY A 133 -27.53 -1.26 3.75
CA GLY A 133 -26.60 -1.02 4.85
C GLY A 133 -25.86 -2.28 5.29
N THR A 134 -26.58 -3.38 5.52
CA THR A 134 -25.99 -4.67 5.91
C THR A 134 -25.11 -5.24 4.79
N TYR A 135 -25.56 -5.13 3.54
CA TYR A 135 -24.81 -5.62 2.38
C TYR A 135 -23.49 -4.86 2.18
N MET A 136 -23.54 -3.53 2.29
CA MET A 136 -22.36 -2.67 2.21
C MET A 136 -21.36 -2.99 3.33
N THR A 137 -21.84 -3.15 4.56
CA THR A 137 -20.98 -3.49 5.69
C THR A 137 -20.33 -4.84 5.50
N LEU A 138 -21.07 -5.87 5.06
CA LEU A 138 -20.54 -7.19 4.80
C LEU A 138 -19.44 -7.17 3.72
N LEU A 139 -19.69 -6.53 2.58
CA LEU A 139 -18.73 -6.45 1.49
C LEU A 139 -17.48 -5.63 1.87
N ASN A 140 -17.67 -4.56 2.65
CA ASN A 140 -16.55 -3.76 3.15
C ASN A 140 -15.69 -4.57 4.14
N THR A 141 -16.33 -5.32 5.04
CA THR A 141 -15.64 -6.23 5.98
C THR A 141 -14.86 -7.30 5.23
N LEU A 142 -15.45 -7.94 4.21
CA LEU A 142 -14.77 -8.93 3.38
C LEU A 142 -13.58 -8.28 2.62
N SER A 143 -13.76 -7.08 2.10
CA SER A 143 -12.68 -6.34 1.42
C SER A 143 -11.53 -6.00 2.38
N ASN A 144 -11.83 -5.61 3.61
CA ASN A 144 -10.81 -5.34 4.64
C ASN A 144 -10.12 -6.62 5.08
N PHE A 145 -10.87 -7.69 5.29
CA PHE A 145 -10.31 -8.99 5.61
C PHE A 145 -9.35 -9.49 4.51
N GLY A 146 -9.72 -9.31 3.21
CA GLY A 146 -8.85 -9.58 2.07
C GLY A 146 -7.53 -8.79 2.06
N GLY A 147 -7.47 -7.66 2.77
CA GLY A 147 -6.25 -6.88 2.99
C GLY A 147 -5.44 -7.30 4.22
N THR A 148 -6.05 -8.02 5.16
CA THR A 148 -5.43 -8.29 6.47
C THR A 148 -4.86 -9.71 6.56
N TRP A 149 -5.61 -10.72 6.10
CA TRP A 149 -5.19 -12.12 6.26
C TRP A 149 -3.84 -12.45 5.58
N PRO A 150 -3.48 -11.90 4.40
CA PRO A 150 -2.21 -12.24 3.77
C PRO A 150 -1.00 -11.56 4.44
N VAL A 151 -1.22 -10.48 5.22
CA VAL A 151 -0.14 -9.74 5.91
C VAL A 151 0.67 -10.69 6.79
N TYR A 152 0.01 -11.61 7.50
CA TYR A 152 0.70 -12.58 8.35
C TYR A 152 1.70 -13.43 7.55
N PHE A 153 1.27 -13.98 6.41
CA PHE A 153 2.14 -14.81 5.57
C PHE A 153 3.26 -14.02 4.94
N ILE A 154 2.98 -12.79 4.51
CA ILE A 154 3.97 -11.90 3.90
C ILE A 154 5.03 -11.50 4.94
N MET A 155 4.63 -11.10 6.15
CA MET A 155 5.58 -10.76 7.21
C MET A 155 6.42 -11.98 7.62
N ARG A 156 5.82 -13.15 7.70
CA ARG A 156 6.55 -14.40 7.98
C ARG A 156 7.56 -14.73 6.87
N ALA A 157 7.19 -14.51 5.60
CA ALA A 157 8.10 -14.69 4.49
C ALA A 157 9.24 -13.67 4.52
N VAL A 158 8.94 -12.41 4.80
CA VAL A 158 9.98 -11.35 4.93
C VAL A 158 10.96 -11.71 6.06
N ASP A 159 10.47 -12.15 7.19
CA ASP A 159 11.30 -12.56 8.34
C ASP A 159 12.23 -13.75 7.96
N TYR A 160 11.67 -14.75 7.28
CA TYR A 160 12.42 -15.91 6.82
C TYR A 160 13.54 -15.56 5.81
N PHE A 161 13.26 -14.63 4.86
CA PHE A 161 14.21 -14.22 3.84
C PHE A 161 15.14 -13.08 4.28
N THR A 162 14.90 -12.43 5.42
CA THR A 162 15.74 -11.37 5.96
C THR A 162 16.66 -11.96 7.01
N SER A 163 17.90 -12.30 6.64
CA SER A 163 18.96 -12.63 7.60
C SER A 163 19.59 -11.33 8.10
N ALA A 164 19.28 -10.93 9.34
CA ALA A 164 19.98 -9.86 10.02
C ALA A 164 21.32 -10.41 10.50
N THR A 165 22.43 -10.02 9.87
CA THR A 165 23.76 -10.16 10.45
C THR A 165 23.91 -9.10 11.53
N CYS A 166 23.80 -9.50 12.80
CA CYS A 166 24.24 -8.66 13.91
C CYS A 166 25.76 -8.47 13.78
N LEU A 167 26.19 -7.32 13.26
CA LEU A 167 27.54 -6.83 13.44
C LEU A 167 27.65 -6.39 14.90
N MET A 168 28.19 -7.24 15.79
CA MET A 168 28.64 -6.79 17.10
C MET A 168 29.69 -5.71 16.87
N PRO A 169 29.56 -4.52 17.49
CA PRO A 169 30.63 -3.55 17.46
C PRO A 169 31.89 -4.21 18.04
N ALA A 170 32.96 -4.20 17.24
CA ALA A 170 34.27 -4.69 17.69
C ALA A 170 34.69 -3.89 18.91
N GLY A 171 34.64 -4.48 20.11
CA GLY A 171 35.03 -3.83 21.36
C GLY A 171 34.25 -4.23 22.63
N MET A 172 33.24 -5.12 22.52
CA MET A 172 32.44 -5.52 23.68
C MET A 172 32.66 -6.97 24.09
N GLY A 173 33.80 -7.55 23.68
CA GLY A 173 34.17 -8.96 23.95
C GLY A 173 34.90 -9.26 25.25
N ASP A 174 35.38 -8.26 25.98
CA ASP A 174 36.36 -8.52 27.09
C ASP A 174 35.89 -8.04 28.46
N SER A 175 34.61 -7.94 28.77
CA SER A 175 34.19 -7.46 30.09
C SER A 175 33.31 -8.40 30.90
N TYR A 176 33.19 -9.68 30.53
CA TYR A 176 32.56 -10.70 31.40
C TYR A 176 33.39 -11.99 31.36
N ALA A 177 34.58 -11.95 32.01
CA ALA A 177 35.30 -13.12 32.51
C ALA A 177 35.36 -13.04 34.03
#